data_01332a0bc71e4f6104713cc3852382a0
#
_entry.id   01332a0bc71e4f6104713cc3852382a0
#
_cell.length_a   1.000
_cell.length_b   1.000
_cell.length_c   1.000
_cell.angle_alpha   90.00
_cell.angle_beta   90.00
_cell.angle_gamma   90.00
#
_symmetry.space_group_name_H-M   'P 1'
#
loop_
_entity.id
_entity.type
_entity.pdbx_description
1 polymer ?
#
loop_
_entity_poly.entity_id
_entity_poly.type
_entity_poly.pdbx_seq_one_letter_code
_entity_poly.pdbx_strand_id
1 'polypeptide(L)'
;MKHDVVPVQIRGILPANSGCALFVGNDQKVFVINVEPQMGAVIGMFLRDTPKERPLTHDLINRMFQGFGINVERVVITDLKNSTYFARIILQQQNELARKIVELDARPSDCLALAAAQKKPIFVSAPLFEQVEDMSEVLDKMNESGGEAD
;
A
#
# COMPACT_ATOMS: atom_id res chain seq x y z
N MET A 1 6.89 23.90 -6.04
CA MET A 1 5.79 23.47 -6.82
C MET A 1 5.15 22.22 -6.25
N LYS A 2 3.86 22.20 -6.25
CA LYS A 2 3.17 21.05 -5.73
C LYS A 2 3.28 19.86 -6.67
N HIS A 3 3.58 18.75 -6.13
CA HIS A 3 3.64 17.52 -6.91
C HIS A 3 2.26 16.96 -7.08
N ASP A 4 1.95 16.65 -8.31
CA ASP A 4 0.68 16.05 -8.59
C ASP A 4 0.71 14.59 -8.19
N VAL A 5 -0.22 14.21 -7.36
CA VAL A 5 -0.41 12.83 -6.95
C VAL A 5 -1.86 12.46 -7.14
N VAL A 6 -2.09 11.16 -7.30
CA VAL A 6 -3.43 10.63 -7.52
C VAL A 6 -3.75 9.75 -6.31
N PRO A 7 -4.86 10.00 -5.61
CA PRO A 7 -5.25 9.13 -4.51
C PRO A 7 -5.74 7.79 -5.05
N VAL A 8 -5.31 6.72 -4.39
CA VAL A 8 -5.65 5.37 -4.79
C VAL A 8 -5.92 4.51 -3.56
N GLN A 9 -6.43 3.32 -3.81
CA GLN A 9 -6.69 2.34 -2.77
C GLN A 9 -6.25 0.96 -3.27
N ILE A 10 -6.04 0.05 -2.35
CA ILE A 10 -5.86 -1.35 -2.70
C ILE A 10 -7.25 -1.89 -3.03
N ARG A 11 -7.44 -2.30 -4.28
CA ARG A 11 -8.75 -2.69 -4.80
C ARG A 11 -8.93 -4.21 -4.84
N GLY A 12 -7.86 -4.97 -4.73
CA GLY A 12 -7.94 -6.42 -4.74
C GLY A 12 -6.60 -7.05 -4.54
N ILE A 13 -6.62 -8.33 -4.18
CA ILE A 13 -5.43 -9.13 -3.96
C ILE A 13 -5.67 -10.47 -4.64
N LEU A 14 -4.75 -10.86 -5.52
CA LEU A 14 -4.85 -12.12 -6.24
C LEU A 14 -3.60 -12.95 -5.97
N PRO A 15 -3.70 -13.95 -5.07
CA PRO A 15 -2.56 -14.83 -4.82
C PRO A 15 -2.24 -15.67 -6.05
N ALA A 16 -0.95 -15.97 -6.24
CA ALA A 16 -0.48 -16.83 -7.29
C ALA A 16 0.66 -17.67 -6.73
N ASN A 17 1.13 -18.65 -7.53
CA ASN A 17 2.14 -19.59 -7.05
C ASN A 17 3.47 -18.92 -6.74
N SER A 18 3.86 -17.94 -7.55
CA SER A 18 5.17 -17.32 -7.43
C SER A 18 5.11 -15.88 -6.96
N GLY A 19 3.94 -15.43 -6.50
CA GLY A 19 3.81 -14.05 -6.06
C GLY A 19 2.38 -13.74 -5.72
N CYS A 20 2.12 -12.47 -5.53
CA CYS A 20 0.78 -11.98 -5.23
C CYS A 20 0.59 -10.68 -5.97
N ALA A 21 -0.51 -10.55 -6.68
CA ALA A 21 -0.82 -9.33 -7.42
C ALA A 21 -1.70 -8.44 -6.56
N LEU A 22 -1.23 -7.24 -6.28
CA LEU A 22 -2.03 -6.22 -5.60
C LEU A 22 -2.59 -5.29 -6.67
N PHE A 23 -3.91 -5.14 -6.68
CA PHE A 23 -4.57 -4.21 -7.58
C PHE A 23 -4.73 -2.89 -6.87
N VAL A 24 -4.10 -1.86 -7.40
CA VAL A 24 -4.03 -0.54 -6.77
C VAL A 24 -4.60 0.48 -7.75
N GLY A 25 -5.50 1.32 -7.30
CA GLY A 25 -6.05 2.32 -8.19
C GLY A 25 -7.28 3.01 -7.64
N ASN A 26 -8.05 3.57 -8.55
CA ASN A 26 -9.28 4.27 -8.24
C ASN A 26 -10.33 3.91 -9.28
N ASP A 27 -11.40 4.69 -9.36
CA ASP A 27 -12.48 4.39 -10.30
C ASP A 27 -12.09 4.57 -11.76
N GLN A 28 -11.00 5.28 -12.02
CA GLN A 28 -10.57 5.57 -13.38
C GLN A 28 -9.60 4.54 -13.94
N LYS A 29 -8.72 4.03 -13.10
CA LYS A 29 -7.67 3.12 -13.55
C LYS A 29 -7.19 2.28 -12.37
N VAL A 30 -6.86 1.03 -12.65
CA VAL A 30 -6.29 0.11 -11.67
C VAL A 30 -5.05 -0.53 -12.31
N PHE A 31 -3.96 -0.58 -11.56
CA PHE A 31 -2.75 -1.23 -12.04
C PHE A 31 -2.30 -2.28 -11.01
N VAL A 32 -1.29 -3.06 -11.38
CA VAL A 32 -0.88 -4.21 -10.56
C VAL A 32 0.54 -4.00 -10.06
N ILE A 33 0.72 -4.24 -8.77
CA ILE A 33 2.03 -4.33 -8.16
C ILE A 33 2.18 -5.76 -7.65
N ASN A 34 3.23 -6.44 -8.13
CA ASN A 34 3.49 -7.80 -7.68
C ASN A 34 4.33 -7.75 -6.41
N VAL A 35 3.93 -8.52 -5.41
CA VAL A 35 4.64 -8.61 -4.15
C VAL A 35 4.86 -10.08 -3.81
N GLU A 36 5.71 -10.33 -2.83
CA GLU A 36 5.93 -11.70 -2.34
C GLU A 36 4.62 -12.25 -1.77
N PRO A 37 4.39 -13.56 -1.89
CA PRO A 37 3.13 -14.13 -1.39
C PRO A 37 2.88 -13.82 0.07
N GLN A 38 3.92 -13.87 0.89
CA GLN A 38 3.80 -13.60 2.31
C GLN A 38 3.34 -12.16 2.56
N MET A 39 3.87 -11.21 1.78
CA MET A 39 3.46 -9.82 1.94
C MET A 39 2.02 -9.60 1.51
N GLY A 40 1.58 -10.29 0.46
CA GLY A 40 0.17 -10.23 0.07
C GLY A 40 -0.74 -10.70 1.19
N ALA A 41 -0.37 -11.77 1.86
CA ALA A 41 -1.16 -12.30 2.98
C ALA A 41 -1.20 -11.31 4.14
N VAL A 42 -0.07 -10.69 4.46
CA VAL A 42 0.01 -9.70 5.54
C VAL A 42 -0.90 -8.51 5.24
N ILE A 43 -0.80 -7.98 4.03
CA ILE A 43 -1.62 -6.83 3.63
C ILE A 43 -3.10 -7.20 3.71
N GLY A 44 -3.45 -8.40 3.25
CA GLY A 44 -4.83 -8.87 3.35
C GLY A 44 -5.34 -8.91 4.77
N MET A 45 -4.50 -9.37 5.70
CA MET A 45 -4.88 -9.40 7.11
C MET A 45 -5.14 -7.98 7.65
N PHE A 46 -4.31 -7.02 7.30
CA PHE A 46 -4.52 -5.64 7.74
C PHE A 46 -5.79 -5.04 7.13
N LEU A 47 -6.06 -5.35 5.87
CA LEU A 47 -7.27 -4.82 5.23
C LEU A 47 -8.55 -5.37 5.87
N ARG A 48 -8.48 -6.61 6.36
CA ARG A 48 -9.64 -7.26 6.97
C ARG A 48 -9.64 -7.16 8.49
N ASP A 49 -8.63 -6.48 9.07
CA ASP A 49 -8.48 -6.37 10.54
C ASP A 49 -8.50 -7.75 11.20
N THR A 50 -7.77 -8.69 10.60
CA THR A 50 -7.73 -10.06 11.09
C THR A 50 -7.00 -10.15 12.43
N PRO A 51 -7.58 -10.75 13.46
CA PRO A 51 -6.88 -10.93 14.73
C PRO A 51 -5.69 -11.87 14.56
N LYS A 52 -4.62 -11.59 15.30
CA LYS A 52 -3.40 -12.38 15.24
C LYS A 52 -2.99 -12.74 16.66
N GLU A 53 -2.51 -13.97 16.84
CA GLU A 53 -2.05 -14.40 18.16
C GLU A 53 -0.85 -13.62 18.63
N ARG A 54 0.08 -13.35 17.72
CA ARG A 54 1.28 -12.58 18.02
C ARG A 54 1.46 -11.51 16.99
N PRO A 55 2.07 -10.37 17.36
CA PRO A 55 2.30 -9.29 16.39
C PRO A 55 3.24 -9.75 15.28
N LEU A 56 2.91 -9.36 14.06
CA LEU A 56 3.77 -9.55 12.91
C LEU A 56 4.79 -8.41 12.86
N THR A 57 5.72 -8.49 11.91
CA THR A 57 6.77 -7.46 11.80
C THR A 57 6.18 -6.07 11.67
N HIS A 58 5.17 -5.90 10.82
CA HIS A 58 4.58 -4.59 10.62
C HIS A 58 3.76 -4.13 11.83
N ASP A 59 3.19 -5.08 12.60
CA ASP A 59 2.58 -4.73 13.88
C ASP A 59 3.62 -4.20 14.85
N LEU A 60 4.79 -4.83 14.87
CA LEU A 60 5.88 -4.38 15.73
C LEU A 60 6.32 -2.96 15.36
N ILE A 61 6.47 -2.70 14.05
CA ILE A 61 6.83 -1.37 13.58
C ILE A 61 5.78 -0.35 14.04
N ASN A 62 4.51 -0.68 13.91
CA ASN A 62 3.44 0.23 14.33
C ASN A 62 3.46 0.48 15.83
N ARG A 63 3.79 -0.54 16.62
CA ARG A 63 3.91 -0.37 18.07
C ARG A 63 5.09 0.51 18.43
N MET A 64 6.21 0.37 17.71
CA MET A 64 7.34 1.27 17.90
C MET A 64 6.95 2.70 17.58
N PHE A 65 6.23 2.89 16.46
CA PHE A 65 5.76 4.21 16.09
C PHE A 65 4.89 4.81 17.19
N GLN A 66 3.94 4.04 17.71
CA GLN A 66 3.07 4.53 18.77
C GLN A 66 3.85 4.92 20.01
N GLY A 67 4.85 4.11 20.35
CA GLY A 67 5.68 4.38 21.52
C GLY A 67 6.48 5.66 21.41
N PHE A 68 6.83 6.07 20.20
CA PHE A 68 7.60 7.28 19.96
C PHE A 68 6.75 8.44 19.43
N GLY A 69 5.43 8.27 19.39
CA GLY A 69 4.57 9.35 18.90
C GLY A 69 4.68 9.57 17.41
N ILE A 70 4.90 8.51 16.64
CA ILE A 70 5.06 8.59 15.20
C ILE A 70 3.82 8.04 14.51
N ASN A 71 3.36 8.74 13.49
CA ASN A 71 2.26 8.27 12.64
C ASN A 71 2.72 8.20 11.20
N VAL A 72 2.19 7.25 10.46
CA VAL A 72 2.30 7.31 9.00
C VAL A 72 1.37 8.42 8.54
N GLU A 73 1.88 9.41 7.84
CA GLU A 73 1.04 10.45 7.29
C GLU A 73 0.41 9.99 5.99
N ARG A 74 1.22 9.44 5.11
CA ARG A 74 0.77 8.88 3.84
C ARG A 74 1.90 8.07 3.20
N VAL A 75 1.57 7.33 2.16
CA VAL A 75 2.58 6.67 1.32
C VAL A 75 2.35 7.09 -0.12
N VAL A 76 3.44 7.14 -0.89
CA VAL A 76 3.38 7.55 -2.29
C VAL A 76 4.18 6.56 -3.11
N ILE A 77 3.54 5.98 -4.13
CA ILE A 77 4.24 5.14 -5.11
C ILE A 77 4.72 6.10 -6.19
N THR A 78 6.03 6.20 -6.37
CA THR A 78 6.64 7.29 -7.10
C THR A 78 7.08 6.93 -8.51
N ASP A 79 7.60 5.73 -8.72
CA ASP A 79 8.25 5.37 -9.98
C ASP A 79 8.13 3.90 -10.28
N LEU A 80 8.29 3.58 -11.56
CA LEU A 80 8.47 2.22 -12.04
C LEU A 80 9.66 2.24 -12.98
N LYS A 81 10.72 1.51 -12.61
CA LYS A 81 11.95 1.45 -13.40
C LYS A 81 12.42 0.02 -13.44
N ASN A 82 12.68 -0.49 -14.66
CA ASN A 82 13.18 -1.85 -14.84
C ASN A 82 12.30 -2.87 -14.09
N SER A 83 10.99 -2.72 -14.25
CA SER A 83 9.98 -3.58 -13.63
C SER A 83 9.95 -3.52 -12.11
N THR A 84 10.60 -2.51 -11.52
CA THR A 84 10.64 -2.32 -10.08
C THR A 84 9.90 -1.04 -9.71
N TYR A 85 8.91 -1.17 -8.84
CA TYR A 85 8.20 -0.01 -8.30
C TYR A 85 8.98 0.57 -7.13
N PHE A 86 8.97 1.88 -7.04
CA PHE A 86 9.58 2.63 -5.95
C PHE A 86 8.49 3.35 -5.17
N ALA A 87 8.72 3.50 -3.88
CA ALA A 87 7.74 4.16 -3.03
C ALA A 87 8.43 4.91 -1.90
N ARG A 88 7.69 5.83 -1.32
CA ARG A 88 8.15 6.61 -0.18
C ARG A 88 7.09 6.56 0.90
N ILE A 89 7.53 6.47 2.15
CA ILE A 89 6.64 6.58 3.28
C ILE A 89 6.93 7.89 3.99
N ILE A 90 5.88 8.64 4.27
CA ILE A 90 6.01 9.92 4.94
C ILE A 90 5.51 9.75 6.37
N LEU A 91 6.41 9.98 7.31
CA LEU A 91 6.15 9.82 8.74
C LEU A 91 6.08 11.17 9.40
N GLN A 92 5.26 11.26 10.43
CA GLN A 92 5.13 12.48 11.21
C GLN A 92 5.30 12.15 12.68
N GLN A 93 6.14 12.92 13.35
CA GLN A 93 6.26 12.89 14.80
C GLN A 93 5.93 14.28 15.31
N GLN A 94 5.03 14.34 16.27
CA GLN A 94 4.65 15.63 16.85
C GLN A 94 4.66 15.51 18.36
N ASN A 95 5.24 16.52 19.01
CA ASN A 95 5.20 16.66 20.45
C ASN A 95 4.91 18.12 20.79
N GLU A 96 4.99 18.45 22.08
CA GLU A 96 4.63 19.79 22.52
C GLU A 96 5.49 20.88 21.94
N LEU A 97 6.72 20.55 21.51
CA LEU A 97 7.67 21.55 21.08
C LEU A 97 7.77 21.69 19.58
N ALA A 98 7.56 20.60 18.84
CA ALA A 98 7.85 20.62 17.42
C ALA A 98 7.13 19.53 16.68
N ARG A 99 7.07 19.69 15.37
CA ARG A 99 6.55 18.69 14.43
C ARG A 99 7.69 18.33 13.47
N LYS A 100 7.92 17.03 13.33
CA LYS A 100 8.97 16.54 12.46
C LYS A 100 8.36 15.65 11.40
N ILE A 101 8.73 15.90 10.15
CA ILE A 101 8.30 15.11 8.99
C ILE A 101 9.53 14.41 8.45
N VAL A 102 9.41 13.11 8.22
CA VAL A 102 10.49 12.30 7.67
C VAL A 102 9.95 11.55 6.46
N GLU A 103 10.67 11.62 5.37
CA GLU A 103 10.30 10.91 4.15
C GLU A 103 11.38 9.86 3.87
N LEU A 104 10.97 8.59 3.77
CA LEU A 104 11.90 7.47 3.62
C LEU A 104 11.58 6.68 2.37
N ASP A 105 12.64 6.22 1.69
CA ASP A 105 12.50 5.25 0.63
C ASP A 105 12.13 3.90 1.25
N ALA A 106 11.15 3.24 0.68
CA ALA A 106 10.72 1.94 1.19
C ALA A 106 10.08 1.16 0.05
N ARG A 107 10.07 -0.17 0.19
CA ARG A 107 9.42 -0.99 -0.83
C ARG A 107 7.93 -0.71 -0.83
N PRO A 108 7.29 -0.76 -2.02
CA PRO A 108 5.83 -0.59 -2.08
C PRO A 108 5.08 -1.55 -1.15
N SER A 109 5.52 -2.81 -1.05
CA SER A 109 4.85 -3.77 -0.19
C SER A 109 4.83 -3.32 1.27
N ASP A 110 5.95 -2.80 1.77
CA ASP A 110 6.02 -2.33 3.15
C ASP A 110 5.20 -1.07 3.35
N CYS A 111 5.26 -0.15 2.37
CA CYS A 111 4.46 1.07 2.42
C CYS A 111 2.97 0.75 2.48
N LEU A 112 2.53 -0.18 1.62
CA LEU A 112 1.12 -0.54 1.55
C LEU A 112 0.68 -1.28 2.81
N ALA A 113 1.54 -2.13 3.37
CA ALA A 113 1.21 -2.83 4.59
C ALA A 113 1.00 -1.86 5.75
N LEU A 114 1.90 -0.89 5.90
CA LEU A 114 1.80 0.07 6.99
C LEU A 114 0.61 1.02 6.79
N ALA A 115 0.37 1.43 5.54
CA ALA A 115 -0.79 2.27 5.24
C ALA A 115 -2.09 1.51 5.52
N ALA A 116 -2.17 0.24 5.15
CA ALA A 116 -3.36 -0.57 5.40
C ALA A 116 -3.58 -0.74 6.90
N ALA A 117 -2.51 -1.01 7.65
CA ALA A 117 -2.62 -1.22 9.09
C ALA A 117 -3.12 0.03 9.81
N GLN A 118 -2.66 1.19 9.39
CA GLN A 118 -3.03 2.45 10.04
C GLN A 118 -4.18 3.18 9.36
N LYS A 119 -4.70 2.63 8.26
CA LYS A 119 -5.80 3.24 7.48
C LYS A 119 -5.41 4.62 6.98
N LYS A 120 -4.21 4.71 6.40
CA LYS A 120 -3.68 5.99 5.93
C LYS A 120 -3.74 6.08 4.42
N PRO A 121 -3.73 7.31 3.88
CA PRO A 121 -3.86 7.52 2.43
C PRO A 121 -2.70 6.96 1.62
N ILE A 122 -3.03 6.45 0.44
CA ILE A 122 -2.08 5.95 -0.53
C ILE A 122 -2.21 6.80 -1.78
N PHE A 123 -1.08 7.25 -2.29
CA PHE A 123 -1.03 8.07 -3.50
C PHE A 123 -0.07 7.46 -4.51
N VAL A 124 -0.29 7.80 -5.78
CA VAL A 124 0.61 7.45 -6.87
C VAL A 124 0.97 8.76 -7.56
N SER A 125 2.23 8.94 -7.94
CA SER A 125 2.59 10.14 -8.69
C SER A 125 1.81 10.18 -10.00
N ALA A 126 1.38 11.36 -10.41
CA ALA A 126 0.55 11.50 -11.61
C ALA A 126 1.25 10.97 -12.86
N PRO A 127 2.54 11.27 -13.10
CA PRO A 127 3.20 10.70 -14.28
C PRO A 127 3.22 9.18 -14.28
N LEU A 128 3.43 8.55 -13.13
CA LEU A 128 3.41 7.10 -13.04
C LEU A 128 2.02 6.56 -13.31
N PHE A 129 1.00 7.20 -12.77
CA PHE A 129 -0.38 6.75 -12.96
C PHE A 129 -0.78 6.78 -14.44
N GLU A 130 -0.27 7.75 -15.18
CA GLU A 130 -0.49 7.79 -16.62
C GLU A 130 0.25 6.68 -17.36
N GLN A 131 1.43 6.32 -16.85
CA GLN A 131 2.30 5.34 -17.50
C GLN A 131 1.83 3.91 -17.32
N VAL A 132 1.23 3.56 -16.18
CA VAL A 132 0.89 2.17 -15.89
C VAL A 132 -0.28 1.70 -16.73
N GLU A 133 -0.28 0.39 -16.99
CA GLU A 133 -1.33 -0.24 -17.76
C GLU A 133 -2.57 -0.45 -16.90
N ASP A 134 -3.74 -0.14 -17.47
CA ASP A 134 -5.00 -0.32 -16.77
C ASP A 134 -5.40 -1.81 -16.76
N MET A 135 -5.57 -2.35 -15.57
CA MET A 135 -5.92 -3.75 -15.37
C MET A 135 -7.33 -3.89 -14.77
N SER A 136 -8.18 -2.89 -15.00
CA SER A 136 -9.54 -2.90 -14.43
C SER A 136 -10.35 -4.10 -14.89
N GLU A 137 -10.20 -4.52 -16.13
CA GLU A 137 -10.94 -5.66 -16.63
C GLU A 137 -10.56 -6.96 -15.90
N VAL A 138 -9.29 -7.13 -15.62
CA VAL A 138 -8.82 -8.30 -14.89
C VAL A 138 -9.39 -8.29 -13.47
N LEU A 139 -9.39 -7.14 -12.83
CA LEU A 139 -9.97 -7.00 -11.49
C LEU A 139 -11.46 -7.32 -11.50
N ASP A 140 -12.18 -6.82 -12.50
CA ASP A 140 -13.61 -7.08 -12.59
C ASP A 140 -13.89 -8.58 -12.73
N LYS A 141 -13.13 -9.26 -13.58
CA LYS A 141 -13.29 -10.70 -13.75
C LYS A 141 -12.98 -11.47 -12.48
N MET A 142 -11.95 -11.03 -11.77
CA MET A 142 -11.59 -11.65 -10.51
C MET A 142 -12.72 -11.50 -9.49
N ASN A 143 -13.31 -10.33 -9.41
CA ASN A 143 -14.39 -10.06 -8.47
C ASN A 143 -15.63 -10.87 -8.80
N GLU A 144 -15.95 -11.04 -10.09
CA GLU A 144 -17.07 -11.87 -10.49
C GLU A 144 -16.87 -13.31 -10.06
N SER A 145 -15.68 -13.87 -10.31
CA SER A 145 -15.37 -15.23 -9.91
C SER A 145 -15.37 -15.40 -8.40
N GLY A 146 -14.80 -14.43 -7.69
CA GLY A 146 -14.77 -14.47 -6.24
C GLY A 146 -16.14 -14.37 -5.63
N GLY A 147 -17.01 -13.57 -6.23
CA GLY A 147 -18.38 -13.44 -5.77
C GLY A 147 -19.15 -14.73 -5.89
N GLU A 148 -18.86 -15.52 -6.90
CA GLU A 148 -19.52 -16.81 -7.08
C GLU A 148 -19.00 -17.87 -6.11
N ALA A 149 -17.77 -17.75 -5.70
CA ALA A 149 -17.15 -18.72 -4.80
C ALA A 149 -17.68 -18.61 -3.37
N ASP A 150 -18.25 -17.50 -3.03
CA ASP A 150 -18.81 -17.28 -1.72
C ASP A 150 -20.27 -17.70 -1.67
#